data_8adac263ca45931e69159eb8f2cae93b
#
_entry.id   8adac263ca45931e69159eb8f2cae93b
#
_cell.length_a   1.000
_cell.length_b   1.000
_cell.length_c   1.000
_cell.angle_alpha   90.00
_cell.angle_beta   90.00
_cell.angle_gamma   90.00
#
_symmetry.space_group_name_H-M   'P 1'
#
loop_
_entity.id
_entity.type
_entity.pdbx_description
1 polymer ?
#
loop_
_entity_poly.entity_id
_entity_poly.type
_entity_poly.pdbx_seq_one_letter_code
_entity_poly.pdbx_strand_id
1 'polypeptide(L)'
;LGQYVAGMGFSNVGLGIDHAMAHTLSAHYDTPHGVACAMLLPIAMEFNKPVCAERLAKVAVAMGVDTTGMRTDEAADAAIAAVKQLSADVNIPHVCEAMKADEIEVLAKDAMADACFPGNPREATLDDVIELFKKICPAA
;
A
#
# COMPACT_ATOMS: atom_id res chain seq x y z
N LEU A 1 -16.06 -13.83 5.91
CA LEU A 1 -15.24 -14.63 6.81
C LEU A 1 -13.75 -14.30 6.64
N GLY A 2 -13.19 -14.32 5.41
CA GLY A 2 -11.76 -14.08 5.15
C GLY A 2 -11.27 -12.75 5.70
N GLN A 3 -11.98 -11.66 5.46
CA GLN A 3 -11.63 -10.33 5.96
C GLN A 3 -11.65 -10.27 7.52
N TYR A 4 -12.60 -10.95 8.16
CA TYR A 4 -12.65 -11.02 9.62
C TYR A 4 -11.43 -11.78 10.19
N VAL A 5 -11.06 -12.91 9.59
CA VAL A 5 -9.88 -13.70 10.00
C VAL A 5 -8.59 -12.89 9.79
N ALA A 6 -8.47 -12.18 8.66
CA ALA A 6 -7.35 -11.28 8.42
C ALA A 6 -7.29 -10.17 9.49
N GLY A 7 -8.44 -9.57 9.83
CA GLY A 7 -8.55 -8.56 10.88
C GLY A 7 -8.08 -9.05 12.24
N MET A 8 -8.41 -10.28 12.62
CA MET A 8 -7.88 -10.90 13.85
C MET A 8 -6.35 -11.01 13.81
N GLY A 9 -5.77 -11.28 12.65
CA GLY A 9 -4.31 -11.37 12.47
C GLY A 9 -3.64 -10.01 12.65
N PHE A 10 -3.98 -9.02 11.83
CA PHE A 10 -3.30 -7.71 11.85
C PHE A 10 -3.61 -6.88 13.10
N SER A 11 -4.72 -7.11 13.80
CA SER A 11 -4.98 -6.44 15.08
C SER A 11 -3.98 -6.78 16.18
N ASN A 12 -3.23 -7.87 16.02
CA ASN A 12 -2.18 -8.27 16.97
C ASN A 12 -0.78 -7.79 16.59
N VAL A 13 -0.53 -7.48 15.31
CA VAL A 13 0.81 -7.12 14.81
C VAL A 13 0.90 -5.68 14.32
N GLY A 14 -0.21 -4.97 14.29
CA GLY A 14 -0.29 -3.60 13.80
C GLY A 14 -0.40 -3.51 12.28
N LEU A 15 -0.42 -2.28 11.81
CA LEU A 15 -0.51 -1.88 10.42
C LEU A 15 0.77 -1.14 10.01
N GLY A 16 0.84 -0.55 8.84
CA GLY A 16 2.05 0.08 8.33
C GLY A 16 1.75 1.32 7.48
N ILE A 17 2.70 1.64 6.61
CA ILE A 17 2.70 2.85 5.79
C ILE A 17 1.45 2.97 4.90
N ASP A 18 0.91 1.86 4.40
CA ASP A 18 -0.31 1.84 3.61
C ASP A 18 -1.48 2.50 4.37
N HIS A 19 -1.75 2.02 5.59
CA HIS A 19 -2.83 2.56 6.43
C HIS A 19 -2.55 3.98 6.91
N ALA A 20 -1.31 4.30 7.27
CA ALA A 20 -0.93 5.65 7.68
C ALA A 20 -1.22 6.67 6.57
N MET A 21 -0.85 6.36 5.34
CA MET A 21 -1.16 7.20 4.17
C MET A 21 -2.66 7.22 3.86
N ALA A 22 -3.35 6.07 3.97
CA ALA A 22 -4.78 5.98 3.72
C ALA A 22 -5.61 6.81 4.71
N HIS A 23 -5.24 6.82 6.00
CA HIS A 23 -5.86 7.67 7.00
C HIS A 23 -5.74 9.14 6.65
N THR A 24 -4.58 9.56 6.16
CA THR A 24 -4.31 10.93 5.73
C THR A 24 -5.20 11.32 4.55
N LEU A 25 -5.33 10.45 3.52
CA LEU A 25 -6.25 10.69 2.40
C LEU A 25 -7.71 10.79 2.85
N SER A 26 -8.11 9.93 3.78
CA SER A 26 -9.47 9.97 4.33
C SER A 26 -9.73 11.25 5.11
N ALA A 27 -8.76 11.72 5.89
CA ALA A 27 -8.89 12.92 6.72
C ALA A 27 -8.91 14.22 5.88
N HIS A 28 -8.08 14.32 4.84
CA HIS A 28 -7.95 15.55 4.05
C HIS A 28 -8.94 15.64 2.88
N TYR A 29 -9.35 14.50 2.31
CA TYR A 29 -10.13 14.46 1.06
C TYR A 29 -11.41 13.63 1.14
N ASP A 30 -11.82 13.20 2.33
CA ASP A 30 -12.99 12.31 2.53
C ASP A 30 -12.95 11.05 1.66
N THR A 31 -11.74 10.61 1.26
CA THR A 31 -11.59 9.38 0.47
C THR A 31 -12.04 8.19 1.30
N PRO A 32 -12.97 7.34 0.82
CA PRO A 32 -13.40 6.16 1.56
C PRO A 32 -12.20 5.30 1.94
N HIS A 33 -12.05 4.96 3.22
CA HIS A 33 -10.87 4.31 3.78
C HIS A 33 -10.43 3.05 2.99
N GLY A 34 -11.38 2.17 2.66
CA GLY A 34 -11.08 0.96 1.88
C GLY A 34 -10.58 1.25 0.46
N VAL A 35 -11.04 2.34 -0.16
CA VAL A 35 -10.55 2.79 -1.47
C VAL A 35 -9.13 3.34 -1.35
N ALA A 36 -8.88 4.16 -0.32
CA ALA A 36 -7.54 4.71 -0.06
C ALA A 36 -6.51 3.60 0.17
N CYS A 37 -6.83 2.62 1.04
CA CYS A 37 -5.96 1.45 1.26
C CYS A 37 -5.73 0.66 -0.04
N ALA A 38 -6.77 0.37 -0.80
CA ALA A 38 -6.64 -0.42 -2.02
C ALA A 38 -5.83 0.31 -3.12
N MET A 39 -5.92 1.63 -3.20
CA MET A 39 -5.13 2.49 -4.09
C MET A 39 -3.64 2.46 -3.71
N LEU A 40 -3.34 2.54 -2.43
CA LEU A 40 -1.98 2.62 -1.89
C LEU A 40 -1.30 1.26 -1.78
N LEU A 41 -2.07 0.16 -1.63
CA LEU A 41 -1.53 -1.17 -1.37
C LEU A 41 -0.43 -1.61 -2.34
N PRO A 42 -0.58 -1.55 -3.68
CA PRO A 42 0.49 -1.96 -4.59
C PRO A 42 1.74 -1.09 -4.45
N ILE A 43 1.60 0.19 -4.12
CA ILE A 43 2.70 1.14 -3.93
C ILE A 43 3.46 0.81 -2.65
N ALA A 44 2.74 0.53 -1.56
CA ALA A 44 3.32 0.12 -0.29
C ALA A 44 4.03 -1.25 -0.40
N MET A 45 3.46 -2.18 -1.19
CA MET A 45 4.10 -3.47 -1.48
C MET A 45 5.42 -3.29 -2.24
N GLU A 46 5.46 -2.43 -3.26
CA GLU A 46 6.69 -2.08 -4.00
C GLU A 46 7.75 -1.50 -3.05
N PHE A 47 7.35 -0.54 -2.22
CA PHE A 47 8.24 0.08 -1.25
C PHE A 47 8.83 -0.92 -0.27
N ASN A 48 8.00 -1.84 0.26
CA ASN A 48 8.41 -2.83 1.25
C ASN A 48 9.10 -4.08 0.65
N LYS A 49 9.02 -4.30 -0.66
CA LYS A 49 9.57 -5.49 -1.33
C LYS A 49 11.01 -5.82 -0.92
N PRO A 50 11.96 -4.86 -0.82
CA PRO A 50 13.34 -5.18 -0.46
C PRO A 50 13.53 -5.93 0.85
N VAL A 51 12.59 -5.78 1.79
CA VAL A 51 12.64 -6.43 3.11
C VAL A 51 11.55 -7.50 3.29
N CYS A 52 10.62 -7.63 2.33
CA CYS A 52 9.44 -8.50 2.42
C CYS A 52 9.31 -9.49 1.25
N ALA A 53 10.28 -9.62 0.35
CA ALA A 53 10.15 -10.39 -0.88
C ALA A 53 9.66 -11.84 -0.64
N GLU A 54 10.16 -12.55 0.38
CA GLU A 54 9.72 -13.90 0.72
C GLU A 54 8.25 -13.97 1.13
N ARG A 55 7.77 -12.94 1.85
CA ARG A 55 6.36 -12.85 2.26
C ARG A 55 5.47 -12.53 1.06
N LEU A 56 5.91 -11.62 0.19
CA LEU A 56 5.19 -11.28 -1.03
C LEU A 56 5.12 -12.47 -2.00
N ALA A 57 6.18 -13.28 -2.11
CA ALA A 57 6.14 -14.52 -2.89
C ALA A 57 5.05 -15.49 -2.40
N LYS A 58 4.83 -15.58 -1.08
CA LYS A 58 3.71 -16.37 -0.51
C LYS A 58 2.35 -15.77 -0.86
N VAL A 59 2.26 -14.43 -0.94
CA VAL A 59 1.03 -13.75 -1.39
C VAL A 59 0.73 -14.11 -2.85
N ALA A 60 1.74 -14.16 -3.74
CA ALA A 60 1.54 -14.59 -5.13
C ALA A 60 0.88 -15.98 -5.20
N VAL A 61 1.43 -16.94 -4.45
CA VAL A 61 0.86 -18.30 -4.38
C VAL A 61 -0.59 -18.28 -3.85
N ALA A 62 -0.84 -17.51 -2.79
CA ALA A 62 -2.19 -17.39 -2.21
C ALA A 62 -3.20 -16.76 -3.17
N MET A 63 -2.74 -15.89 -4.08
CA MET A 63 -3.55 -15.29 -5.15
C MET A 63 -3.70 -16.20 -6.39
N GLY A 64 -3.13 -17.41 -6.36
CA GLY A 64 -3.24 -18.38 -7.46
C GLY A 64 -2.23 -18.18 -8.60
N VAL A 65 -1.19 -17.38 -8.38
CA VAL A 65 -0.11 -17.22 -9.36
C VAL A 65 0.78 -18.46 -9.35
N ASP A 66 1.06 -19.02 -10.51
CA ASP A 66 2.05 -20.10 -10.66
C ASP A 66 3.46 -19.48 -10.53
N THR A 67 4.11 -19.80 -9.44
CA THR A 67 5.47 -19.31 -9.13
C THR A 67 6.55 -20.36 -9.40
N THR A 68 6.22 -21.46 -10.10
CA THR A 68 7.15 -22.55 -10.39
C THR A 68 8.34 -22.03 -11.20
N GLY A 69 9.55 -22.24 -10.69
CA GLY A 69 10.78 -21.80 -11.35
C GLY A 69 11.11 -20.31 -11.20
N MET A 70 10.27 -19.51 -10.55
CA MET A 70 10.55 -18.10 -10.26
C MET A 70 11.53 -17.95 -9.09
N ARG A 71 12.40 -16.96 -9.18
CA ARG A 71 13.16 -16.49 -8.02
C ARG A 71 12.23 -15.75 -7.06
N THR A 72 12.64 -15.61 -5.81
CA THR A 72 11.86 -14.92 -4.77
C THR A 72 11.42 -13.51 -5.20
N ASP A 73 12.33 -12.74 -5.80
CA ASP A 73 12.02 -11.38 -6.28
C ASP A 73 11.00 -11.37 -7.41
N GLU A 74 11.10 -12.34 -8.33
CA GLU A 74 10.15 -12.49 -9.45
C GLU A 74 8.76 -12.86 -8.95
N ALA A 75 8.68 -13.79 -7.99
CA ALA A 75 7.42 -14.14 -7.34
C ALA A 75 6.82 -12.98 -6.54
N ALA A 76 7.66 -12.16 -5.90
CA ALA A 76 7.20 -10.93 -5.21
C ALA A 76 6.64 -9.90 -6.21
N ASP A 77 7.29 -9.71 -7.36
CA ASP A 77 6.78 -8.84 -8.43
C ASP A 77 5.47 -9.37 -9.00
N ALA A 78 5.35 -10.70 -9.16
CA ALA A 78 4.12 -11.33 -9.60
C ALA A 78 2.96 -11.11 -8.61
N ALA A 79 3.23 -11.11 -7.30
CA ALA A 79 2.22 -10.75 -6.28
C ALA A 79 1.73 -9.31 -6.46
N ILE A 80 2.67 -8.35 -6.63
CA ILE A 80 2.34 -6.93 -6.82
C ILE A 80 1.51 -6.76 -8.11
N ALA A 81 1.90 -7.43 -9.18
CA ALA A 81 1.16 -7.41 -10.44
C ALA A 81 -0.27 -7.97 -10.28
N ALA A 82 -0.43 -9.08 -9.55
CA ALA A 82 -1.73 -9.67 -9.28
C ALA A 82 -2.64 -8.74 -8.45
N VAL A 83 -2.08 -8.01 -7.46
CA VAL A 83 -2.82 -7.01 -6.69
C VAL A 83 -3.24 -5.83 -7.58
N LYS A 84 -2.35 -5.34 -8.45
CA LYS A 84 -2.69 -4.27 -9.41
C LYS A 84 -3.80 -4.70 -10.35
N GLN A 85 -3.74 -5.94 -10.85
CA GLN A 85 -4.79 -6.47 -11.72
C GLN A 85 -6.12 -6.57 -10.99
N LEU A 86 -6.13 -7.10 -9.75
CA LEU A 86 -7.34 -7.19 -8.94
C LEU A 86 -7.94 -5.79 -8.69
N SER A 87 -7.10 -4.80 -8.37
CA SER A 87 -7.55 -3.41 -8.19
C SER A 87 -8.22 -2.86 -9.45
N ALA A 88 -7.64 -3.14 -10.63
CA ALA A 88 -8.23 -2.76 -11.91
C ALA A 88 -9.56 -3.45 -12.17
N ASP A 89 -9.65 -4.76 -11.91
CA ASP A 89 -10.85 -5.58 -12.13
C ASP A 89 -12.04 -5.11 -11.29
N VAL A 90 -11.79 -4.54 -10.11
CA VAL A 90 -12.82 -3.98 -9.21
C VAL A 90 -12.91 -2.45 -9.26
N ASN A 91 -12.29 -1.82 -10.25
CA ASN A 91 -12.33 -0.38 -10.52
C ASN A 91 -11.81 0.50 -9.35
N ILE A 92 -10.77 0.07 -8.65
CA ILE A 92 -10.05 0.94 -7.73
C ILE A 92 -9.30 2.01 -8.54
N PRO A 93 -9.46 3.32 -8.21
CA PRO A 93 -8.75 4.39 -8.90
C PRO A 93 -7.24 4.28 -8.65
N HIS A 94 -6.43 4.68 -9.65
CA HIS A 94 -4.97 4.70 -9.53
C HIS A 94 -4.44 6.01 -8.96
N VAL A 95 -5.26 7.07 -8.98
CA VAL A 95 -4.93 8.40 -8.47
C VAL A 95 -6.04 8.91 -7.57
N CYS A 96 -5.67 9.75 -6.62
CA CYS A 96 -6.60 10.49 -5.80
C CYS A 96 -6.89 11.84 -6.47
N GLU A 97 -7.96 11.93 -7.23
CA GLU A 97 -8.31 13.11 -8.04
C GLU A 97 -8.46 14.41 -7.21
N ALA A 98 -8.79 14.29 -5.93
CA ALA A 98 -8.93 15.44 -5.03
C ALA A 98 -7.58 15.96 -4.52
N MET A 99 -6.51 15.19 -4.67
CA MET A 99 -5.19 15.47 -4.10
C MET A 99 -4.49 16.60 -4.86
N LYS A 100 -3.84 17.51 -4.13
CA LYS A 100 -3.09 18.61 -4.70
C LYS A 100 -1.59 18.44 -4.46
N ALA A 101 -0.81 18.76 -5.48
CA ALA A 101 0.64 18.59 -5.46
C ALA A 101 1.34 19.44 -4.38
N ASP A 102 0.82 20.62 -4.09
CA ASP A 102 1.35 21.53 -3.06
C ASP A 102 1.03 21.10 -1.63
N GLU A 103 0.13 20.14 -1.43
CA GLU A 103 -0.24 19.59 -0.12
C GLU A 103 0.58 18.33 0.24
N ILE A 104 1.32 17.72 -0.71
CA ILE A 104 2.02 16.44 -0.52
C ILE A 104 2.93 16.41 0.71
N GLU A 105 3.68 17.48 0.98
CA GLU A 105 4.58 17.52 2.12
C GLU A 105 3.82 17.50 3.46
N VAL A 106 2.67 18.14 3.52
CA VAL A 106 1.80 18.13 4.72
C VAL A 106 1.22 16.73 4.90
N LEU A 107 0.70 16.12 3.83
CA LEU A 107 0.16 14.76 3.86
C LEU A 107 1.23 13.75 4.33
N ALA A 108 2.46 13.89 3.86
CA ALA A 108 3.55 13.00 4.25
C ALA A 108 3.90 13.14 5.74
N LYS A 109 3.92 14.36 6.27
CA LYS A 109 4.16 14.61 7.70
C LYS A 109 3.04 14.02 8.57
N ASP A 110 1.79 14.20 8.15
CA ASP A 110 0.63 13.65 8.86
C ASP A 110 0.64 12.12 8.85
N ALA A 111 0.97 11.49 7.71
CA ALA A 111 1.11 10.04 7.61
C ALA A 111 2.23 9.52 8.53
N MET A 112 3.36 10.20 8.62
CA MET A 112 4.46 9.81 9.53
C MET A 112 4.10 9.96 11.01
N ALA A 113 3.15 10.84 11.35
CA ALA A 113 2.66 11.02 12.70
C ALA A 113 1.55 10.00 13.07
N ASP A 114 1.03 9.25 12.11
CA ASP A 114 -0.02 8.25 12.33
C ASP A 114 0.50 7.07 13.14
N ALA A 115 -0.35 6.56 14.04
CA ALA A 115 -0.02 5.44 14.92
C ALA A 115 0.32 4.13 14.18
N CYS A 116 -0.12 3.96 12.94
CA CYS A 116 0.17 2.80 12.11
C CYS A 116 1.56 2.85 11.49
N PHE A 117 2.14 4.06 11.33
CA PHE A 117 3.40 4.25 10.60
C PHE A 117 4.58 3.42 11.16
N PRO A 118 4.81 3.38 12.48
CA PRO A 118 5.93 2.62 13.06
C PRO A 118 5.87 1.11 12.85
N GLY A 119 4.69 0.57 12.49
CA GLY A 119 4.50 -0.86 12.21
C GLY A 119 5.00 -1.28 10.83
N ASN A 120 5.45 -0.35 9.99
CA ASN A 120 5.92 -0.68 8.65
C ASN A 120 7.23 -1.48 8.71
N PRO A 121 7.37 -2.58 7.93
CA PRO A 121 8.55 -3.44 8.00
C PRO A 121 9.84 -2.78 7.46
N ARG A 122 9.71 -1.80 6.57
CA ARG A 122 10.83 -1.00 6.06
C ARG A 122 10.75 0.41 6.64
N GLU A 123 11.83 0.90 7.22
CA GLU A 123 11.92 2.31 7.62
C GLU A 123 11.71 3.21 6.42
N ALA A 124 10.96 4.29 6.61
CA ALA A 124 10.68 5.27 5.59
C ALA A 124 11.03 6.68 6.08
N THR A 125 11.73 7.43 5.24
CA THR A 125 12.02 8.84 5.45
C THR A 125 10.86 9.72 4.97
N LEU A 126 10.87 11.00 5.32
CA LEU A 126 9.89 11.96 4.79
C LEU A 126 9.93 12.01 3.26
N ASP A 127 11.11 11.99 2.67
CA ASP A 127 11.28 12.01 1.21
C ASP A 127 10.68 10.75 0.57
N ASP A 128 10.87 9.57 1.19
CA ASP A 128 10.22 8.34 0.72
C ASP A 128 8.70 8.48 0.68
N VAL A 129 8.10 8.99 1.76
CA VAL A 129 6.64 9.15 1.85
C VAL A 129 6.12 10.18 0.84
N ILE A 130 6.87 11.27 0.62
CA ILE A 130 6.56 12.25 -0.42
C ILE A 130 6.56 11.58 -1.81
N GLU A 131 7.58 10.78 -2.12
CA GLU A 131 7.66 10.07 -3.41
C GLU A 131 6.52 9.04 -3.58
N LEU A 132 6.08 8.40 -2.49
CA LEU A 132 4.93 7.50 -2.53
C LEU A 132 3.62 8.26 -2.82
N PHE A 133 3.39 9.41 -2.18
CA PHE A 133 2.23 10.24 -2.46
C PHE A 133 2.22 10.79 -3.90
N LYS A 134 3.38 11.15 -4.44
CA LYS A 134 3.49 11.59 -5.85
C LYS A 134 2.97 10.55 -6.85
N LYS A 135 3.07 9.25 -6.53
CA LYS A 135 2.58 8.18 -7.42
C LYS A 135 1.06 8.14 -7.57
N ILE A 136 0.33 8.72 -6.61
CA ILE A 136 -1.14 8.76 -6.62
C ILE A 136 -1.69 10.18 -6.81
N CYS A 137 -0.83 11.19 -6.91
CA CYS A 137 -1.22 12.55 -7.21
C CYS A 137 -1.56 12.67 -8.69
N PRO A 138 -2.68 13.31 -9.07
CA PRO A 138 -2.94 13.63 -10.46
C PRO A 138 -1.77 14.41 -11.06
N ALA A 139 -1.42 14.10 -12.30
CA ALA A 139 -0.43 14.91 -13.04
C ALA A 139 -0.96 16.35 -13.18
N ALA A 140 -0.14 17.33 -12.77
CA ALA A 140 -0.46 18.74 -12.93
C ALA A 140 -0.42 19.13 -14.42
#